data_fd8da78aad8cd275e1b39faa22df442d
#
_entry.id   fd8da78aad8cd275e1b39faa22df442d
#
_cell.length_a   1.000
_cell.length_b   1.000
_cell.length_c   1.000
_cell.angle_alpha   90.00
_cell.angle_beta   90.00
_cell.angle_gamma   90.00
#
_symmetry.space_group_name_H-M   'P 1'
#
loop_
_entity.id
_entity.type
_entity.pdbx_description
1 polymer ?
#
loop_
_entity_poly.entity_id
_entity_poly.type
_entity_poly.pdbx_seq_one_letter_code
_entity_poly.pdbx_strand_id
1 'polypeptide(L)'
;AHLMLTVVRAKDAGCTSFAMIHDSYGTLAADTPILYKQVREAFIEMYESVDPASQFNDDMLDIIMLAEKPEKNIPMLPKRGTLNLQSVRDSLYCFA
;
A
#
# COMPACT_ATOMS: atom_id res chain seq x y z
N ALA A 1 4.42 2.61 3.20
CA ALA A 1 2.97 2.80 3.08
C ALA A 1 2.18 1.53 3.37
N HIS A 2 2.51 0.40 2.76
CA HIS A 2 1.78 -0.86 2.96
C HIS A 2 1.77 -1.32 4.43
N LEU A 3 2.91 -1.26 5.12
CA LEU A 3 3.01 -1.59 6.54
C LEU A 3 2.05 -0.74 7.39
N MET A 4 2.07 0.57 7.20
CA MET A 4 1.23 1.49 7.97
C MET A 4 -0.26 1.26 7.72
N LEU A 5 -0.65 1.08 6.47
CA LEU A 5 -2.03 0.77 6.10
C LEU A 5 -2.49 -0.57 6.69
N THR A 6 -1.62 -1.58 6.65
CA THR A 6 -1.89 -2.90 7.25
C THR A 6 -2.13 -2.80 8.75
N VAL A 7 -1.30 -2.04 9.49
CA VAL A 7 -1.46 -1.87 10.94
C VAL A 7 -2.79 -1.19 11.26
N VAL A 8 -3.14 -0.13 10.55
CA VAL A 8 -4.41 0.57 10.76
C VAL A 8 -5.59 -0.39 10.55
N ARG A 9 -5.61 -1.09 9.43
CA ARG A 9 -6.70 -2.05 9.12
C ARG A 9 -6.77 -3.21 10.11
N ALA A 10 -5.64 -3.78 10.49
CA ALA A 10 -5.59 -4.89 11.45
C ALA A 10 -6.03 -4.44 12.84
N LYS A 11 -5.67 -3.23 13.27
CA LYS A 11 -6.15 -2.63 14.51
C LYS A 11 -7.67 -2.48 14.49
N ASP A 12 -8.22 -1.94 13.42
CA ASP A 12 -9.67 -1.77 13.28
C ASP A 12 -10.41 -3.11 13.25
N ALA A 13 -9.74 -4.17 12.78
CA ALA A 13 -10.26 -5.54 12.78
C ALA A 13 -10.09 -6.28 14.12
N GLY A 14 -9.48 -5.65 15.12
CA GLY A 14 -9.36 -6.18 16.47
C GLY A 14 -7.98 -6.64 16.92
N CYS A 15 -6.96 -6.57 16.07
CA CYS A 15 -5.57 -6.83 16.49
C CYS A 15 -5.06 -5.71 17.39
N THR A 16 -4.43 -6.07 18.52
CA THR A 16 -3.96 -5.09 19.51
C THR A 16 -2.44 -5.11 19.68
N SER A 17 -1.76 -6.14 19.23
CA SER A 17 -0.32 -6.31 19.38
C SER A 17 0.32 -6.59 18.03
N PHE A 18 1.42 -5.89 17.74
CA PHE A 18 2.09 -5.96 16.45
C PHE A 18 3.60 -6.08 16.62
N ALA A 19 4.22 -6.90 15.78
CA ALA A 19 5.66 -6.96 15.57
C ALA A 19 5.91 -6.73 14.08
N MET A 20 6.38 -5.54 13.73
CA MET A 20 6.57 -5.12 12.34
C MET A 20 8.05 -4.89 12.08
N ILE A 21 8.65 -5.70 11.19
CA ILE A 21 10.06 -5.61 10.82
C ILE A 21 10.12 -5.59 9.29
N HIS A 22 10.27 -4.41 8.71
CA HIS A 22 10.30 -4.22 7.26
C HIS A 22 9.06 -4.82 6.56
N ASP A 23 9.22 -5.95 5.91
CA ASP A 23 8.18 -6.70 5.19
C ASP A 23 7.67 -7.93 5.97
N SER A 24 8.14 -8.12 7.20
CA SER A 24 7.69 -9.18 8.10
C SER A 24 6.71 -8.65 9.12
N TYR A 25 5.50 -9.19 9.14
CA TYR A 25 4.42 -8.73 10.00
C TYR A 25 3.99 -9.85 10.96
N GLY A 26 3.98 -9.52 12.23
CA GLY A 26 3.59 -10.44 13.30
C GLY A 26 2.53 -9.86 14.22
N THR A 27 1.75 -10.74 14.83
CA THR A 27 0.74 -10.44 15.84
C THR A 27 0.61 -11.62 16.80
N LEU A 28 -0.30 -11.56 17.76
CA LEU A 28 -0.64 -12.70 18.61
C LEU A 28 -1.13 -13.88 17.77
N ALA A 29 -0.82 -15.11 18.19
CA ALA A 29 -1.16 -16.31 17.44
C ALA A 29 -2.68 -16.39 17.11
N ALA A 30 -3.53 -15.99 18.06
CA ALA A 30 -4.99 -15.99 17.88
C ALA A 30 -5.45 -14.99 16.80
N ASP A 31 -4.70 -13.92 16.57
CA ASP A 31 -5.05 -12.84 15.64
C ASP A 31 -4.40 -13.02 14.26
N THR A 32 -3.56 -14.04 14.08
CA THR A 32 -2.86 -14.30 12.82
C THR A 32 -3.79 -14.40 11.60
N PRO A 33 -4.95 -15.07 11.65
CA PRO A 33 -5.87 -15.10 10.51
C PRO A 33 -6.40 -13.72 10.12
N ILE A 34 -6.60 -12.84 11.10
CA ILE A 34 -7.03 -11.46 10.87
C ILE A 34 -5.91 -10.70 10.16
N LEU A 35 -4.69 -10.74 10.68
CA LEU A 35 -3.53 -10.09 10.08
C LEU A 35 -3.30 -10.59 8.66
N TYR A 36 -3.35 -11.90 8.43
CA TYR A 36 -3.20 -12.53 7.11
C TYR A 36 -4.17 -11.93 6.08
N LYS A 37 -5.41 -11.75 6.46
CA LYS A 37 -6.42 -11.12 5.60
C LYS A 37 -6.12 -9.64 5.36
N GLN A 38 -5.82 -8.89 6.42
CA GLN A 38 -5.64 -7.44 6.33
C GLN A 38 -4.37 -7.04 5.55
N VAL A 39 -3.32 -7.84 5.58
CA VAL A 39 -2.13 -7.64 4.73
C VAL A 39 -2.51 -7.59 3.25
N ARG A 40 -3.34 -8.53 2.80
CA ARG A 40 -3.80 -8.63 1.41
C ARG A 40 -4.75 -7.52 1.03
N GLU A 41 -5.71 -7.25 1.90
CA GLU A 41 -6.68 -6.16 1.67
C GLU A 41 -5.98 -4.79 1.61
N ALA A 42 -4.99 -4.55 2.47
CA ALA A 42 -4.21 -3.32 2.46
C ALA A 42 -3.40 -3.19 1.16
N PHE A 43 -2.81 -4.29 0.67
CA PHE A 43 -2.09 -4.29 -0.59
C PHE A 43 -3.00 -3.94 -1.78
N ILE A 44 -4.16 -4.58 -1.85
CA ILE A 44 -5.15 -4.33 -2.91
C ILE A 44 -5.62 -2.88 -2.87
N GLU A 45 -6.01 -2.40 -1.70
CA GLU A 45 -6.46 -1.01 -1.50
C GLU A 45 -5.40 0.00 -1.94
N MET A 46 -4.14 -0.22 -1.55
CA MET A 46 -3.05 0.69 -1.86
C MET A 46 -2.85 0.86 -3.38
N TYR A 47 -3.00 -0.21 -4.14
CA TYR A 47 -2.76 -0.18 -5.59
C TYR A 47 -4.01 0.02 -6.45
N GLU A 48 -5.21 -0.26 -5.93
CA GLU A 48 -6.46 0.00 -6.65
C GLU A 48 -7.01 1.40 -6.36
N SER A 49 -7.10 1.77 -5.09
CA SER A 49 -7.79 2.99 -4.65
C SER A 49 -6.87 4.19 -4.51
N VAL A 50 -5.61 3.99 -4.17
CA VAL A 50 -4.65 5.05 -3.80
C VAL A 50 -3.44 5.03 -4.74
N ASP A 51 -3.45 4.56 -5.90
CA ASP A 51 -2.29 4.49 -6.81
C ASP A 51 -1.08 5.33 -6.35
N PRO A 52 -0.08 4.76 -5.64
CA PRO A 52 1.02 5.53 -5.05
C PRO A 52 1.85 6.30 -6.08
N ALA A 53 1.97 5.78 -7.30
CA ALA A 53 2.71 6.44 -8.36
C ALA A 53 2.00 7.71 -8.84
N SER A 54 0.67 7.66 -9.01
CA SER A 54 -0.14 8.83 -9.35
C SER A 54 -0.12 9.86 -8.22
N GLN A 55 -0.26 9.43 -6.98
CA GLN A 55 -0.20 10.32 -5.82
C GLN A 55 1.14 11.03 -5.73
N PHE A 56 2.25 10.31 -5.88
CA PHE A 56 3.58 10.90 -5.90
C PHE A 56 3.74 11.91 -7.04
N ASN A 57 3.23 11.62 -8.22
CA ASN A 57 3.27 12.52 -9.37
C ASN A 57 2.49 13.82 -9.09
N ASP A 58 1.31 13.72 -8.50
CA ASP A 58 0.49 14.87 -8.14
C ASP A 58 1.20 15.73 -7.06
N ASP A 59 1.79 15.10 -6.06
CA ASP A 59 2.55 15.80 -5.01
C ASP A 59 3.76 16.54 -5.60
N MET A 60 4.46 15.94 -6.58
CA MET A 60 5.58 16.59 -7.26
C MET A 60 5.12 17.78 -8.13
N LEU A 61 3.98 17.66 -8.81
CA LEU A 61 3.39 18.77 -9.56
C LEU A 61 3.07 19.95 -8.64
N ASP A 62 2.46 19.70 -7.49
CA ASP A 62 2.14 20.74 -6.51
C ASP A 62 3.41 21.44 -6.00
N ILE A 63 4.48 20.70 -5.69
CA ILE A 63 5.76 21.26 -5.28
C ILE A 63 6.37 22.15 -6.37
N ILE A 64 6.33 21.71 -7.62
CA ILE A 64 6.87 22.46 -8.76
C ILE A 64 6.07 23.76 -8.98
N MET A 65 4.75 23.71 -8.86
CA MET A 65 3.90 24.90 -8.97
C MET A 65 4.18 25.89 -7.84
N LEU A 66 4.32 25.42 -6.59
CA LEU A 66 4.67 26.26 -5.45
C LEU A 66 6.08 26.89 -5.58
N ALA A 67 7.02 26.19 -6.20
CA ALA A 67 8.36 26.68 -6.45
C ALA A 67 8.48 27.64 -7.66
N GLU A 68 7.38 27.96 -8.31
CA GLU A 68 7.30 28.82 -9.51
C GLU A 68 8.28 28.40 -10.64
N LYS A 69 8.46 27.08 -10.83
CA LYS A 69 9.33 26.51 -11.86
C LYS A 69 8.52 25.69 -12.89
N PRO A 70 7.64 26.32 -13.67
CA PRO A 70 6.76 25.62 -14.61
C PRO A 70 7.50 24.93 -15.77
N GLU A 71 8.78 25.20 -15.95
CA GLU A 71 9.60 24.67 -17.06
C GLU A 71 10.10 23.25 -16.85
N LYS A 72 9.93 22.67 -15.66
CA LYS A 72 10.32 21.28 -15.41
C LYS A 72 9.22 20.32 -15.85
N ASN A 73 9.44 19.66 -16.97
CA ASN A 73 8.58 18.57 -17.43
C ASN A 73 8.75 17.34 -16.52
N ILE A 74 7.66 16.92 -15.88
CA ILE A 74 7.61 15.62 -15.22
C ILE A 74 7.35 14.55 -16.27
N PRO A 75 8.13 13.47 -16.32
CA PRO A 75 7.86 12.37 -17.23
C PRO A 75 6.47 11.78 -17.01
N MET A 76 5.83 11.35 -18.08
CA MET A 76 4.57 10.61 -17.97
C MET A 76 4.78 9.30 -17.21
N LEU A 77 3.80 8.94 -16.37
CA LEU A 77 3.81 7.66 -15.70
C LEU A 77 3.76 6.51 -16.71
N PRO A 78 4.48 5.41 -16.44
CA PRO A 78 4.39 4.22 -17.28
C PRO A 78 2.97 3.66 -17.26
N LYS A 79 2.59 3.01 -18.35
CA LYS A 79 1.30 2.32 -18.44
C LYS A 79 1.23 1.21 -17.40
N ARG A 80 0.09 1.12 -16.71
CA ARG A 80 -0.16 0.03 -15.76
C ARG A 80 -0.14 -1.34 -16.47
N GLY A 81 0.32 -2.34 -15.73
CA GLY A 81 0.24 -3.73 -16.16
C GLY A 81 -1.19 -4.29 -16.11
N THR A 82 -1.32 -5.57 -16.43
CA THR A 82 -2.61 -6.28 -16.52
C THR A 82 -2.87 -7.20 -15.34
N LEU A 83 -2.08 -7.11 -14.26
CA LEU A 83 -2.26 -7.94 -13.07
C LEU A 83 -3.65 -7.71 -12.46
N ASN A 84 -4.38 -8.79 -12.24
CA ASN A 84 -5.61 -8.75 -11.46
C ASN A 84 -5.26 -8.73 -9.97
N LEU A 85 -5.35 -7.58 -9.33
CA LEU A 85 -5.01 -7.41 -7.91
C LEU A 85 -5.92 -8.24 -6.98
N GLN A 86 -7.14 -8.53 -7.38
CA GLN A 86 -8.05 -9.35 -6.58
C GLN A 86 -7.53 -10.78 -6.35
N SER A 87 -6.70 -11.29 -7.27
CA SER A 87 -6.07 -12.62 -7.13
C SER A 87 -5.13 -12.74 -5.94
N VAL A 88 -4.67 -11.61 -5.38
CA VAL A 88 -3.83 -11.58 -4.18
C VAL A 88 -4.56 -12.19 -2.96
N ARG A 89 -5.90 -12.11 -2.92
CA ARG A 89 -6.68 -12.70 -1.83
C ARG A 89 -6.50 -14.21 -1.73
N ASP A 90 -6.39 -14.87 -2.86
CA ASP A 90 -6.31 -16.34 -2.97
C ASP A 90 -4.87 -16.86 -2.97
N SER A 91 -3.90 -15.96 -3.01
CA SER A 91 -2.49 -16.33 -3.02
C SER A 91 -2.03 -16.82 -1.65
N LEU A 92 -1.29 -17.93 -1.63
CA LEU A 92 -0.63 -18.42 -0.41
C LEU A 92 0.46 -17.46 0.07
N TYR A 93 1.13 -16.78 -0.87
CA TYR A 93 2.14 -15.75 -0.59
C TYR A 93 1.67 -14.41 -1.13
N CYS A 94 1.70 -13.38 -0.30
CA CYS A 94 1.38 -12.02 -0.71
C CYS A 94 2.63 -11.31 -1.26
N PHE A 95 3.72 -11.43 -0.54
CA PHE A 95 5.06 -10.99 -0.94
C PHE A 95 6.10 -11.71 -0.08
N ALA A 96 7.29 -11.90 -0.63
CA ALA A 96 8.49 -12.53 -0.03
C ALA A 96 8.25 -13.79 0.79
#